data_f0152519d13c07cecde7977f1267f5ea
#
_entry.id   f0152519d13c07cecde7977f1267f5ea
#
_cell.length_a   1.000
_cell.length_b   1.000
_cell.length_c   1.000
_cell.angle_alpha   90.00
_cell.angle_beta   90.00
_cell.angle_gamma   90.00
#
_symmetry.space_group_name_H-M   'P 1'
#
loop_
_entity.id
_entity.type
_entity.pdbx_description
1 polymer ?
#
loop_
_entity_poly.entity_id
_entity_poly.type
_entity_poly.pdbx_seq_one_letter_code
_entity_poly.pdbx_strand_id
1 'polypeptide(L)'
;MSSATSSTGRHRKAKPMSLAVRRAFIVAAVPVTGALLSAPSALAADKSTKTTTTAQSAAADGLDPAERRIAENLNTRAQNPSLGDTFSGIVLDSASDKVIWGHDADTALMPASNAKLATATAALTVLGPEHRFTTRVVYGDGTLTLIGGGDRMLTTADLTELAKTAAAGVKLGGLGSVKVRVDDSLFPEPTLATGWNDSYYDDQVSPVRSLVVDGKLSADTSIDAGKVFAQQLADQGVTVDGEVTRGTASATDVPVGQHLSPKLSETIKKMLKTSDNDIAETVLRMTALGAGRPATYEGGTAVVRDVLSHRYGVSMTNFEIHDGSGLSRADRIPARTVADILDLVTDPRYRGLLRSIDEGLPVAGEAGSTLGPEWGRFDTPDSQCAVNQVKAKTGTLTGAIALSGLTKAEDGRWKVFSFIENQSSADPAATKDTLDGLAATVNGCWA
;
A
#
# COMPACT_ATOMS: atom_id res chain seq x y z
N MET A 1 -61.86 47.70 21.19
CA MET A 1 -61.16 48.73 20.40
C MET A 1 -59.76 48.28 20.22
N SER A 2 -59.50 47.62 19.11
CA SER A 2 -58.75 48.09 17.92
C SER A 2 -57.23 48.23 18.22
N SER A 3 -56.31 47.70 17.57
CA SER A 3 -56.16 47.34 16.15
C SER A 3 -54.95 46.40 15.96
N ALA A 4 -55.08 45.50 15.01
CA ALA A 4 -54.00 44.63 14.49
C ALA A 4 -53.11 45.48 13.56
N THR A 5 -51.80 45.19 13.57
CA THR A 5 -50.93 45.52 12.44
C THR A 5 -50.13 44.25 12.04
N SER A 6 -50.46 43.81 10.86
CA SER A 6 -49.80 42.75 10.09
C SER A 6 -48.48 43.28 9.54
N SER A 7 -47.38 42.49 9.67
CA SER A 7 -46.12 42.69 8.95
C SER A 7 -45.85 41.48 8.09
N THR A 8 -46.01 41.67 6.79
CA THR A 8 -45.69 40.72 5.73
C THR A 8 -44.20 40.63 5.49
N GLY A 9 -43.59 39.50 5.85
CA GLY A 9 -42.22 39.15 5.51
C GLY A 9 -42.13 38.57 4.08
N ARG A 10 -41.44 39.29 3.20
CA ARG A 10 -41.17 38.90 1.81
C ARG A 10 -40.22 37.69 1.74
N HIS A 11 -40.70 36.57 1.27
CA HIS A 11 -39.87 35.46 0.80
C HIS A 11 -39.12 35.89 -0.47
N ARG A 12 -37.77 35.97 -0.38
CA ARG A 12 -36.91 36.06 -1.57
C ARG A 12 -36.76 34.63 -2.16
N LYS A 13 -37.41 34.40 -3.30
CA LYS A 13 -37.18 33.24 -4.16
C LYS A 13 -35.80 33.34 -4.81
N ALA A 14 -34.97 32.31 -4.64
CA ALA A 14 -33.74 32.15 -5.39
C ALA A 14 -34.04 31.92 -6.87
N LYS A 15 -33.35 32.64 -7.75
CA LYS A 15 -33.44 32.51 -9.20
C LYS A 15 -32.74 31.24 -9.65
N PRO A 16 -33.31 30.44 -10.60
CA PRO A 16 -32.59 29.33 -11.21
C PRO A 16 -31.56 29.87 -12.21
N MET A 17 -30.33 29.32 -12.13
CA MET A 17 -29.27 29.57 -13.13
C MET A 17 -29.62 28.90 -14.46
N SER A 18 -29.48 29.68 -15.53
CA SER A 18 -29.83 29.34 -16.90
C SER A 18 -28.95 28.26 -17.51
N LEU A 19 -29.60 27.33 -18.22
CA LEU A 19 -28.97 26.47 -19.24
C LEU A 19 -28.36 27.33 -20.36
N ALA A 20 -27.07 27.26 -20.55
CA ALA A 20 -26.39 27.42 -21.83
C ALA A 20 -24.92 27.01 -21.65
N VAL A 21 -24.54 25.85 -22.12
CA VAL A 21 -23.66 25.62 -23.26
C VAL A 21 -23.54 24.15 -23.51
N ARG A 22 -24.44 23.61 -24.35
CA ARG A 22 -24.16 22.41 -25.15
C ARG A 22 -23.51 22.90 -26.44
N ARG A 23 -22.28 22.52 -26.69
CA ARG A 23 -21.72 22.51 -28.05
C ARG A 23 -21.10 21.14 -28.33
N ALA A 24 -21.70 20.55 -29.35
CA ALA A 24 -21.40 19.32 -30.01
C ALA A 24 -19.97 19.27 -30.54
N PHE A 25 -19.32 18.11 -30.40
CA PHE A 25 -18.28 17.70 -31.31
C PHE A 25 -18.83 16.62 -32.23
N ILE A 26 -18.90 16.97 -33.51
CA ILE A 26 -19.24 16.11 -34.63
C ILE A 26 -18.04 15.18 -34.85
N VAL A 27 -18.25 13.87 -34.72
CA VAL A 27 -17.30 12.85 -35.17
C VAL A 27 -17.56 12.61 -36.65
N ALA A 28 -16.62 12.98 -37.49
CA ALA A 28 -16.62 12.59 -38.89
C ALA A 28 -16.12 11.14 -39.01
N ALA A 29 -16.99 10.26 -39.41
CA ALA A 29 -16.67 8.89 -39.80
C ALA A 29 -16.14 8.88 -41.23
N VAL A 30 -14.96 8.32 -41.42
CA VAL A 30 -14.41 7.99 -42.75
C VAL A 30 -14.55 6.48 -42.94
N PRO A 31 -15.19 6.02 -44.02
CA PRO A 31 -15.27 4.60 -44.31
C PRO A 31 -13.98 4.12 -44.98
N VAL A 32 -13.34 3.10 -44.42
CA VAL A 32 -12.30 2.34 -45.11
C VAL A 32 -12.92 1.10 -45.71
N THR A 33 -12.99 1.08 -47.02
CA THR A 33 -13.38 -0.07 -47.84
C THR A 33 -12.31 -1.16 -47.81
N GLY A 34 -12.75 -2.39 -47.57
CA GLY A 34 -11.93 -3.57 -47.54
C GLY A 34 -11.37 -3.98 -48.91
N ALA A 35 -10.21 -4.58 -48.88
CA ALA A 35 -9.71 -5.45 -49.94
C ALA A 35 -9.25 -6.77 -49.31
N LEU A 36 -9.99 -7.81 -49.60
CA LEU A 36 -9.65 -9.22 -49.38
C LEU A 36 -8.55 -9.62 -50.37
N LEU A 37 -7.41 -10.08 -49.89
CA LEU A 37 -6.51 -10.89 -50.71
C LEU A 37 -6.18 -12.17 -49.95
N SER A 38 -6.56 -13.25 -50.63
CA SER A 38 -6.49 -14.65 -50.25
C SER A 38 -5.05 -15.18 -50.19
N ALA A 39 -4.89 -16.18 -49.31
CA ALA A 39 -3.70 -16.98 -49.05
C ALA A 39 -3.09 -17.71 -50.23
N PRO A 40 -1.89 -18.26 -50.09
CA PRO A 40 -1.82 -19.71 -50.01
C PRO A 40 -0.98 -20.27 -48.85
N SER A 41 -1.45 -21.41 -48.36
CA SER A 41 -0.82 -22.28 -47.41
C SER A 41 0.46 -22.89 -47.96
N ALA A 42 1.54 -22.86 -47.16
CA ALA A 42 2.67 -23.79 -47.36
C ALA A 42 3.02 -24.39 -46.01
N LEU A 43 2.79 -25.71 -45.92
CA LEU A 43 3.36 -26.57 -44.89
C LEU A 43 4.88 -26.63 -45.08
N ALA A 44 5.63 -26.41 -44.01
CA ALA A 44 7.00 -26.96 -43.87
C ALA A 44 7.34 -27.16 -42.41
N ALA A 45 7.43 -28.38 -42.02
CA ALA A 45 8.30 -29.14 -41.14
C ALA A 45 9.12 -28.36 -40.07
N ASP A 46 8.81 -28.72 -38.86
CA ASP A 46 9.68 -29.08 -37.72
C ASP A 46 11.19 -28.88 -37.88
N LYS A 47 11.71 -27.93 -37.06
CA LYS A 47 13.03 -28.04 -36.42
C LYS A 47 13.03 -27.24 -35.13
N SER A 48 12.80 -27.97 -34.01
CA SER A 48 13.19 -27.53 -32.69
C SER A 48 14.64 -27.04 -32.70
N THR A 49 14.83 -25.76 -32.60
CA THR A 49 16.10 -25.16 -32.22
C THR A 49 15.84 -24.34 -30.98
N LYS A 50 16.41 -24.82 -29.87
CA LYS A 50 16.55 -24.08 -28.63
C LYS A 50 17.15 -22.71 -28.95
N THR A 51 16.34 -21.67 -28.86
CA THR A 51 16.84 -20.28 -28.89
C THR A 51 17.18 -19.89 -27.48
N THR A 52 18.37 -20.28 -27.07
CA THR A 52 19.00 -19.79 -25.86
C THR A 52 19.64 -18.43 -26.18
N THR A 53 19.24 -17.38 -25.47
CA THR A 53 20.08 -16.26 -25.06
C THR A 53 20.61 -15.34 -26.17
N THR A 54 19.84 -14.34 -26.55
CA THR A 54 20.38 -13.17 -27.28
C THR A 54 19.99 -11.81 -26.66
N ALA A 55 19.33 -11.76 -25.51
CA ALA A 55 18.97 -10.50 -24.83
C ALA A 55 20.08 -9.96 -23.90
N GLN A 56 21.08 -10.75 -23.57
CA GLN A 56 22.12 -10.40 -22.58
C GLN A 56 23.31 -9.61 -23.14
N SER A 57 23.50 -9.59 -24.46
CA SER A 57 24.69 -8.98 -25.09
C SER A 57 24.56 -7.48 -25.37
N ALA A 58 23.35 -6.93 -25.46
CA ALA A 58 23.15 -5.53 -25.85
C ALA A 58 23.25 -4.53 -24.67
N ALA A 59 23.19 -4.99 -23.42
CA ALA A 59 23.25 -4.13 -22.24
C ALA A 59 24.68 -3.78 -21.78
N ALA A 60 25.71 -4.50 -22.25
CA ALA A 60 27.08 -4.30 -21.80
C ALA A 60 27.77 -3.08 -22.43
N ASP A 61 27.32 -2.61 -23.61
CA ASP A 61 27.86 -1.43 -24.26
C ASP A 61 27.34 -0.16 -23.58
N GLY A 62 28.22 0.50 -22.82
CA GLY A 62 27.92 1.78 -22.17
C GLY A 62 27.90 1.73 -20.63
N LEU A 63 28.09 0.57 -19.98
CA LEU A 63 28.28 0.49 -18.53
C LEU A 63 29.66 1.03 -18.13
N ASP A 64 29.73 1.76 -17.03
CA ASP A 64 31.02 2.12 -16.45
C ASP A 64 31.70 0.91 -15.77
N PRO A 65 32.95 1.02 -15.29
CA PRO A 65 33.65 -0.13 -14.69
C PRO A 65 32.97 -0.68 -13.42
N ALA A 66 32.33 0.15 -12.60
CA ALA A 66 31.62 -0.30 -11.41
C ALA A 66 30.32 -1.03 -11.78
N GLU A 67 29.57 -0.46 -12.73
CA GLU A 67 28.34 -1.09 -13.25
C GLU A 67 28.62 -2.44 -13.93
N ARG A 68 29.71 -2.54 -14.68
CA ARG A 68 30.12 -3.85 -15.27
C ARG A 68 30.41 -4.89 -14.21
N ARG A 69 31.13 -4.52 -13.14
CA ARG A 69 31.40 -5.44 -12.03
C ARG A 69 30.10 -5.89 -11.34
N ILE A 70 29.16 -5.00 -11.13
CA ILE A 70 27.83 -5.33 -10.59
C ILE A 70 27.16 -6.39 -11.49
N ALA A 71 27.07 -6.12 -12.80
CA ALA A 71 26.43 -6.99 -13.76
C ALA A 71 27.10 -8.38 -13.85
N GLU A 72 28.43 -8.45 -13.89
CA GLU A 72 29.20 -9.69 -13.96
C GLU A 72 29.00 -10.56 -12.69
N ASN A 73 29.08 -9.94 -11.52
CA ASN A 73 28.85 -10.67 -10.25
C ASN A 73 27.40 -11.10 -10.08
N LEU A 74 26.43 -10.28 -10.49
CA LEU A 74 25.02 -10.68 -10.50
C LEU A 74 24.75 -11.85 -11.45
N ASN A 75 25.37 -11.86 -12.64
CA ASN A 75 25.26 -13.01 -13.56
C ASN A 75 25.74 -14.31 -12.93
N THR A 76 26.78 -14.25 -12.12
CA THR A 76 27.30 -15.42 -11.42
C THR A 76 26.39 -15.82 -10.24
N ARG A 77 26.03 -14.87 -9.38
CA ARG A 77 25.26 -15.14 -8.16
C ARG A 77 23.79 -15.49 -8.44
N ALA A 78 23.22 -14.97 -9.54
CA ALA A 78 21.87 -15.32 -9.98
C ALA A 78 21.73 -16.76 -10.50
N GLN A 79 22.82 -17.49 -10.63
CA GLN A 79 22.80 -18.94 -10.94
C GLN A 79 22.66 -19.81 -9.69
N ASN A 80 22.51 -19.21 -8.50
CA ASN A 80 22.34 -19.96 -7.26
C ASN A 80 21.05 -20.81 -7.33
N PRO A 81 21.13 -22.14 -7.10
CA PRO A 81 19.96 -23.04 -7.18
C PRO A 81 18.80 -22.65 -6.25
N SER A 82 19.09 -21.91 -5.16
CA SER A 82 18.05 -21.46 -4.23
C SER A 82 17.04 -20.47 -4.85
N LEU A 83 17.33 -19.90 -6.02
CA LEU A 83 16.39 -19.06 -6.77
C LEU A 83 15.39 -19.86 -7.60
N GLY A 84 15.66 -21.18 -7.81
CA GLY A 84 14.79 -22.02 -8.65
C GLY A 84 14.70 -21.55 -10.11
N ASP A 85 13.66 -22.03 -10.80
CA ASP A 85 13.46 -21.75 -12.23
C ASP A 85 12.58 -20.50 -12.49
N THR A 86 11.97 -19.96 -11.46
CA THR A 86 11.02 -18.84 -11.56
C THR A 86 11.54 -17.62 -10.78
N PHE A 87 12.55 -17.00 -11.30
CA PHE A 87 13.20 -15.83 -10.74
C PHE A 87 13.17 -14.66 -11.74
N SER A 88 12.86 -13.46 -11.25
CA SER A 88 12.87 -12.21 -12.00
C SER A 88 13.69 -11.17 -11.24
N GLY A 89 14.55 -10.45 -11.95
CA GLY A 89 15.40 -9.46 -11.31
C GLY A 89 15.81 -8.31 -12.24
N ILE A 90 16.05 -7.14 -11.63
CA ILE A 90 16.55 -5.96 -12.34
C ILE A 90 17.37 -5.07 -11.42
N VAL A 91 18.35 -4.41 -11.98
CA VAL A 91 19.12 -3.33 -11.34
C VAL A 91 19.20 -2.15 -12.29
N LEU A 92 18.86 -0.95 -11.78
CA LEU A 92 18.90 0.32 -12.48
C LEU A 92 19.92 1.27 -11.84
N ASP A 93 20.55 2.12 -12.63
CA ASP A 93 21.19 3.35 -12.14
C ASP A 93 20.14 4.46 -12.08
N SER A 94 19.85 4.92 -10.86
CA SER A 94 18.78 5.89 -10.61
C SER A 94 19.07 7.31 -11.15
N ALA A 95 20.32 7.62 -11.52
CA ALA A 95 20.64 8.93 -12.09
C ALA A 95 20.42 9.00 -13.60
N SER A 96 20.44 7.86 -14.27
CA SER A 96 20.38 7.76 -15.73
C SER A 96 19.27 6.86 -16.26
N ASP A 97 18.48 6.24 -15.38
CA ASP A 97 17.43 5.24 -15.67
C ASP A 97 17.96 4.02 -16.45
N LYS A 98 19.29 3.85 -16.45
CA LYS A 98 19.97 2.83 -17.23
C LYS A 98 19.86 1.48 -16.54
N VAL A 99 19.47 0.46 -17.31
CA VAL A 99 19.51 -0.93 -16.85
C VAL A 99 20.96 -1.40 -16.77
N ILE A 100 21.41 -1.73 -15.57
CA ILE A 100 22.73 -2.31 -15.30
C ILE A 100 22.70 -3.82 -15.50
N TRP A 101 21.65 -4.44 -15.01
CA TRP A 101 21.45 -5.88 -15.06
C TRP A 101 19.96 -6.23 -15.11
N GLY A 102 19.61 -7.32 -15.78
CA GLY A 102 18.25 -7.83 -15.84
C GLY A 102 18.20 -9.33 -16.09
N HIS A 103 17.26 -9.98 -15.44
CA HIS A 103 16.92 -11.38 -15.62
C HIS A 103 15.41 -11.51 -15.61
N ASP A 104 14.79 -11.81 -16.74
CA ASP A 104 13.33 -11.91 -16.90
C ASP A 104 12.52 -10.78 -16.25
N ALA A 105 13.08 -9.55 -16.28
CA ALA A 105 12.60 -8.39 -15.53
C ALA A 105 11.14 -8.00 -15.81
N ASP A 106 10.63 -8.35 -16.99
CA ASP A 106 9.26 -8.06 -17.44
C ASP A 106 8.29 -9.23 -17.18
N THR A 107 8.80 -10.36 -16.65
CA THR A 107 7.96 -11.47 -16.21
C THR A 107 7.29 -11.12 -14.88
N ALA A 108 5.95 -11.17 -14.87
CA ALA A 108 5.17 -10.83 -13.70
C ALA A 108 5.07 -12.01 -12.73
N LEU A 109 5.55 -11.82 -11.52
CA LEU A 109 5.56 -12.81 -10.44
C LEU A 109 4.73 -12.32 -9.24
N MET A 110 4.41 -13.22 -8.29
CA MET A 110 3.82 -12.84 -7.01
C MET A 110 4.82 -11.97 -6.23
N PRO A 111 4.48 -10.69 -5.97
CA PRO A 111 5.42 -9.76 -5.34
C PRO A 111 5.47 -9.92 -3.82
N ALA A 112 4.52 -10.63 -3.23
CA ALA A 112 4.25 -10.60 -1.80
C ALA A 112 4.21 -9.14 -1.31
N SER A 113 4.71 -8.86 -0.10
CA SER A 113 4.63 -7.51 0.48
C SER A 113 5.37 -6.39 -0.28
N ASN A 114 6.02 -6.67 -1.41
CA ASN A 114 6.53 -5.61 -2.29
C ASN A 114 5.38 -4.83 -2.97
N ALA A 115 4.17 -5.40 -3.06
CA ALA A 115 2.96 -4.67 -3.50
C ALA A 115 2.69 -3.41 -2.66
N LYS A 116 3.10 -3.39 -1.38
CA LYS A 116 2.97 -2.23 -0.49
C LYS A 116 3.68 -0.97 -1.00
N LEU A 117 4.70 -1.12 -1.87
CA LEU A 117 5.37 0.02 -2.50
C LEU A 117 4.41 0.76 -3.45
N ALA A 118 3.62 0.03 -4.22
CA ALA A 118 2.59 0.59 -5.10
C ALA A 118 1.48 1.28 -4.29
N THR A 119 1.00 0.61 -3.23
CA THR A 119 -0.01 1.15 -2.30
C THR A 119 0.48 2.44 -1.64
N ALA A 120 1.71 2.46 -1.12
CA ALA A 120 2.32 3.63 -0.48
C ALA A 120 2.43 4.81 -1.45
N THR A 121 2.90 4.56 -2.67
CA THR A 121 3.05 5.58 -3.72
C THR A 121 1.70 6.20 -4.08
N ALA A 122 0.67 5.39 -4.27
CA ALA A 122 -0.67 5.88 -4.57
C ALA A 122 -1.27 6.68 -3.41
N ALA A 123 -1.14 6.18 -2.18
CA ALA A 123 -1.66 6.83 -0.99
C ALA A 123 -1.05 8.22 -0.76
N LEU A 124 0.28 8.31 -0.80
CA LEU A 124 0.99 9.58 -0.67
C LEU A 124 0.63 10.57 -1.78
N THR A 125 0.39 10.06 -3.00
CA THR A 125 0.02 10.90 -4.15
C THR A 125 -1.38 11.46 -4.03
N VAL A 126 -2.35 10.64 -3.59
CA VAL A 126 -3.77 11.02 -3.53
C VAL A 126 -4.08 11.83 -2.27
N LEU A 127 -3.59 11.39 -1.13
CA LEU A 127 -3.92 11.97 0.17
C LEU A 127 -2.90 13.02 0.63
N GLY A 128 -1.65 12.89 0.20
CA GLY A 128 -0.54 13.72 0.67
C GLY A 128 0.09 13.23 1.98
N PRO A 129 1.41 13.47 2.20
CA PRO A 129 2.15 12.97 3.36
C PRO A 129 1.68 13.54 4.70
N GLU A 130 1.08 14.74 4.69
CA GLU A 130 0.59 15.46 5.89
C GLU A 130 -0.82 15.05 6.29
N HIS A 131 -1.51 14.24 5.48
CA HIS A 131 -2.88 13.79 5.75
C HIS A 131 -2.97 13.07 7.10
N ARG A 132 -4.09 13.27 7.80
CA ARG A 132 -4.40 12.59 9.07
C ARG A 132 -5.80 12.04 9.04
N PHE A 133 -5.97 10.85 9.54
CA PHE A 133 -7.27 10.21 9.73
C PHE A 133 -7.91 10.73 11.02
N THR A 134 -9.24 10.75 11.06
CA THR A 134 -9.96 11.32 12.22
C THR A 134 -10.90 10.31 12.83
N THR A 135 -10.65 9.92 14.07
CA THR A 135 -11.59 9.16 14.91
C THR A 135 -12.44 10.16 15.69
N ARG A 136 -13.76 10.00 15.70
CA ARG A 136 -14.69 10.98 16.32
C ARG A 136 -15.60 10.29 17.34
N VAL A 137 -16.06 11.08 18.30
CA VAL A 137 -17.15 10.70 19.22
C VAL A 137 -18.27 11.71 19.06
N VAL A 138 -19.48 11.21 18.86
CA VAL A 138 -20.71 12.01 18.81
C VAL A 138 -21.73 11.50 19.83
N TYR A 139 -22.64 12.34 20.26
CA TYR A 139 -23.71 11.99 21.20
C TYR A 139 -25.08 12.25 20.60
N GLY A 140 -25.97 11.26 20.72
CA GLY A 140 -27.39 11.39 20.36
C GLY A 140 -28.24 10.32 21.06
N ASP A 141 -29.43 10.68 21.50
CA ASP A 141 -30.42 9.78 22.07
C ASP A 141 -29.87 8.84 23.18
N GLY A 142 -29.09 9.39 24.11
CA GLY A 142 -28.51 8.62 25.21
C GLY A 142 -27.33 7.74 24.80
N THR A 143 -26.82 7.86 23.59
CA THR A 143 -25.75 7.02 23.00
C THR A 143 -24.53 7.86 22.63
N LEU A 144 -23.35 7.42 23.08
CA LEU A 144 -22.07 7.88 22.54
C LEU A 144 -21.68 6.94 21.39
N THR A 145 -21.47 7.50 20.20
CA THR A 145 -21.06 6.76 19.02
C THR A 145 -19.59 7.07 18.70
N LEU A 146 -18.73 6.04 18.77
CA LEU A 146 -17.33 6.08 18.36
C LEU A 146 -17.25 5.79 16.84
N ILE A 147 -16.84 6.78 16.06
CA ILE A 147 -16.82 6.72 14.59
C ILE A 147 -15.40 6.49 14.10
N GLY A 148 -15.18 5.38 13.39
CA GLY A 148 -13.91 5.02 12.78
C GLY A 148 -13.58 5.84 11.55
N GLY A 149 -12.36 6.38 11.51
CA GLY A 149 -11.86 7.20 10.40
C GLY A 149 -10.74 6.56 9.59
N GLY A 150 -10.50 5.25 9.73
CA GLY A 150 -9.39 4.56 9.04
C GLY A 150 -8.03 4.72 9.73
N ASP A 151 -8.00 5.09 11.00
CA ASP A 151 -6.76 5.21 11.77
C ASP A 151 -6.33 3.85 12.34
N ARG A 152 -5.30 3.22 11.76
CA ARG A 152 -4.69 1.97 12.26
C ARG A 152 -3.63 2.22 13.34
N MET A 153 -3.32 3.50 13.63
CA MET A 153 -2.37 3.89 14.65
C MET A 153 -3.04 4.29 15.99
N LEU A 154 -4.38 4.27 16.05
CA LEU A 154 -5.17 4.61 17.23
C LEU A 154 -4.79 3.68 18.39
N THR A 155 -4.49 4.28 19.55
CA THR A 155 -4.08 3.55 20.75
C THR A 155 -5.14 3.60 21.85
N THR A 156 -5.03 2.70 22.83
CA THR A 156 -5.84 2.77 24.06
C THR A 156 -5.64 4.12 24.77
N ALA A 157 -4.44 4.72 24.73
CA ALA A 157 -4.21 6.04 25.32
C ALA A 157 -5.00 7.15 24.60
N ASP A 158 -5.10 7.09 23.28
CA ASP A 158 -5.91 8.05 22.49
C ASP A 158 -7.40 7.90 22.83
N LEU A 159 -7.88 6.65 22.95
CA LEU A 159 -9.27 6.40 23.39
C LEU A 159 -9.52 6.86 24.83
N THR A 160 -8.51 6.82 25.71
CA THR A 160 -8.62 7.38 27.07
C THR A 160 -8.85 8.89 27.03
N GLU A 161 -8.14 9.63 26.19
CA GLU A 161 -8.32 11.08 26.05
C GLU A 161 -9.70 11.42 25.43
N LEU A 162 -10.14 10.64 24.44
CA LEU A 162 -11.50 10.77 23.92
C LEU A 162 -12.57 10.48 24.98
N ALA A 163 -12.38 9.44 25.80
CA ALA A 163 -13.28 9.09 26.86
C ALA A 163 -13.34 10.16 27.97
N LYS A 164 -12.21 10.78 28.35
CA LYS A 164 -12.18 11.92 29.28
C LYS A 164 -13.02 13.07 28.76
N THR A 165 -12.85 13.42 27.48
CA THR A 165 -13.62 14.49 26.85
C THR A 165 -15.12 14.16 26.83
N ALA A 166 -15.48 12.94 26.44
CA ALA A 166 -16.86 12.47 26.41
C ALA A 166 -17.49 12.44 27.81
N ALA A 167 -16.75 11.93 28.81
CA ALA A 167 -17.22 11.87 30.20
C ALA A 167 -17.49 13.26 30.79
N ALA A 168 -16.65 14.25 30.46
CA ALA A 168 -16.89 15.63 30.86
C ALA A 168 -18.20 16.18 30.26
N GLY A 169 -18.47 15.91 28.98
CA GLY A 169 -19.72 16.27 28.32
C GLY A 169 -20.95 15.60 28.94
N VAL A 170 -20.87 14.30 29.22
CA VAL A 170 -21.94 13.50 29.88
C VAL A 170 -22.28 14.09 31.27
N LYS A 171 -21.26 14.40 32.08
CA LYS A 171 -21.44 14.97 33.41
C LYS A 171 -22.03 16.38 33.39
N LEU A 172 -21.55 17.24 32.48
CA LEU A 172 -22.08 18.58 32.28
C LEU A 172 -23.54 18.57 31.80
N GLY A 173 -23.91 17.59 30.99
CA GLY A 173 -25.28 17.35 30.54
C GLY A 173 -26.20 16.74 31.60
N GLY A 174 -25.70 16.40 32.82
CA GLY A 174 -26.47 15.79 33.87
C GLY A 174 -26.99 14.37 33.53
N LEU A 175 -26.31 13.68 32.62
CA LEU A 175 -26.69 12.34 32.17
C LEU A 175 -26.19 11.30 33.20
N GLY A 176 -27.09 10.40 33.63
CA GLY A 176 -26.78 9.36 34.61
C GLY A 176 -25.99 8.19 34.01
N SER A 177 -26.32 7.83 32.81
CA SER A 177 -25.68 6.75 32.04
C SER A 177 -25.75 7.00 30.54
N VAL A 178 -24.96 6.25 29.77
CA VAL A 178 -24.94 6.29 28.30
C VAL A 178 -24.80 4.89 27.72
N LYS A 179 -25.27 4.69 26.49
CA LYS A 179 -24.93 3.53 25.68
C LYS A 179 -23.69 3.84 24.82
N VAL A 180 -22.96 2.79 24.41
CA VAL A 180 -21.84 2.91 23.49
C VAL A 180 -22.18 2.20 22.18
N ARG A 181 -21.95 2.88 21.08
CA ARG A 181 -22.08 2.38 19.71
C ARG A 181 -20.77 2.60 18.96
N VAL A 182 -20.45 1.70 18.04
CA VAL A 182 -19.37 1.92 17.04
C VAL A 182 -20.00 2.14 15.68
N ASP A 183 -19.43 3.10 14.95
CA ASP A 183 -19.76 3.37 13.55
C ASP A 183 -18.51 3.15 12.69
N ASP A 184 -18.49 2.06 11.95
CA ASP A 184 -17.45 1.69 11.00
C ASP A 184 -17.96 1.70 9.56
N SER A 185 -19.06 2.36 9.30
CA SER A 185 -19.73 2.43 8.00
C SER A 185 -18.93 3.18 6.92
N LEU A 186 -17.77 3.75 7.27
CA LEU A 186 -16.84 4.34 6.30
C LEU A 186 -16.34 3.30 5.28
N PHE A 187 -16.20 2.05 5.69
CA PHE A 187 -15.88 0.93 4.82
C PHE A 187 -17.11 0.01 4.67
N PRO A 188 -17.26 -0.70 3.54
CA PRO A 188 -18.26 -1.76 3.42
C PRO A 188 -17.95 -2.91 4.38
N GLU A 189 -18.92 -3.83 4.56
CA GLU A 189 -18.66 -5.06 5.31
C GLU A 189 -17.43 -5.79 4.75
N PRO A 190 -16.59 -6.35 5.62
CA PRO A 190 -15.38 -7.05 5.20
C PRO A 190 -15.66 -8.21 4.26
N THR A 191 -14.84 -8.31 3.23
CA THR A 191 -14.81 -9.42 2.27
C THR A 191 -13.36 -9.87 2.09
N LEU A 192 -13.16 -11.08 1.58
CA LEU A 192 -11.84 -11.52 1.14
C LEU A 192 -11.48 -10.84 -0.18
N ALA A 193 -10.22 -10.45 -0.34
CA ALA A 193 -9.69 -10.04 -1.64
C ALA A 193 -9.55 -11.27 -2.57
N THR A 194 -9.59 -11.05 -3.88
CA THR A 194 -9.25 -12.09 -4.84
C THR A 194 -7.88 -12.68 -4.53
N GLY A 195 -7.78 -14.00 -4.44
CA GLY A 195 -6.54 -14.70 -4.12
C GLY A 195 -6.25 -14.84 -2.62
N TRP A 196 -7.08 -14.31 -1.73
CA TRP A 196 -7.03 -14.58 -0.31
C TRP A 196 -7.74 -15.90 0.03
N ASN A 197 -7.37 -16.47 1.17
CA ASN A 197 -8.10 -17.58 1.79
C ASN A 197 -8.56 -17.18 3.21
N ASP A 198 -9.54 -17.90 3.74
CA ASP A 198 -10.16 -17.59 5.03
C ASP A 198 -9.16 -17.60 6.20
N SER A 199 -8.12 -18.46 6.13
CA SER A 199 -7.12 -18.58 7.18
C SER A 199 -6.24 -17.34 7.36
N TYR A 200 -6.26 -16.40 6.40
CA TYR A 200 -5.53 -15.14 6.57
C TYR A 200 -6.08 -14.28 7.70
N TYR A 201 -7.34 -14.46 8.05
CA TYR A 201 -7.94 -13.78 9.20
C TYR A 201 -7.50 -14.36 10.56
N ASP A 202 -6.81 -15.50 10.57
CA ASP A 202 -6.32 -16.09 11.82
C ASP A 202 -5.08 -15.37 12.35
N ASP A 203 -4.14 -15.00 11.44
CA ASP A 203 -2.81 -14.50 11.83
C ASP A 203 -2.15 -13.49 10.88
N GLN A 204 -2.71 -13.23 9.69
CA GLN A 204 -2.08 -12.36 8.69
C GLN A 204 -2.70 -10.96 8.61
N VAL A 205 -4.00 -10.85 8.80
CA VAL A 205 -4.75 -9.60 8.65
C VAL A 205 -6.12 -9.72 9.34
N SER A 206 -6.62 -8.65 9.93
CA SER A 206 -8.01 -8.61 10.43
C SER A 206 -9.00 -8.40 9.29
N PRO A 207 -10.30 -8.78 9.45
CA PRO A 207 -11.36 -8.25 8.60
C PRO A 207 -11.28 -6.73 8.54
N VAL A 208 -11.15 -6.17 7.32
CA VAL A 208 -10.78 -4.76 7.13
C VAL A 208 -11.92 -3.83 7.51
N ARG A 209 -11.80 -3.17 8.66
CA ARG A 209 -12.76 -2.20 9.21
C ARG A 209 -12.11 -0.84 9.44
N SER A 210 -12.91 0.22 9.49
CA SER A 210 -12.40 1.59 9.66
C SER A 210 -12.06 1.98 11.09
N LEU A 211 -12.32 1.10 12.07
CA LEU A 211 -12.07 1.35 13.50
C LEU A 211 -11.31 0.18 14.12
N VAL A 212 -10.15 0.49 14.67
CA VAL A 212 -9.23 -0.48 15.30
C VAL A 212 -8.53 0.23 16.46
N VAL A 213 -8.09 -0.51 17.47
CA VAL A 213 -7.27 0.01 18.57
C VAL A 213 -6.03 -0.87 18.77
N ASP A 214 -4.88 -0.25 19.09
CA ASP A 214 -3.58 -0.88 19.38
C ASP A 214 -3.08 -1.82 18.28
N GLY A 215 -3.60 -1.71 17.04
CA GLY A 215 -3.21 -2.56 15.91
C GLY A 215 -3.43 -4.06 16.12
N LYS A 216 -4.32 -4.46 17.04
CA LYS A 216 -4.56 -5.87 17.36
C LYS A 216 -5.31 -6.60 16.25
N LEU A 217 -4.85 -7.81 15.95
CA LEU A 217 -5.63 -8.75 15.15
C LEU A 217 -6.85 -9.20 15.92
N SER A 218 -8.02 -9.16 15.28
CA SER A 218 -9.30 -9.54 15.90
C SER A 218 -10.32 -9.83 14.81
N ALA A 219 -11.26 -10.71 15.11
CA ALA A 219 -12.40 -11.00 14.24
C ALA A 219 -13.33 -9.78 14.08
N ASP A 220 -13.36 -8.87 15.06
CA ASP A 220 -14.15 -7.65 15.01
C ASP A 220 -13.46 -6.49 15.73
N THR A 221 -12.55 -5.87 15.03
CA THR A 221 -11.72 -4.77 15.54
C THR A 221 -12.52 -3.55 15.99
N SER A 222 -13.68 -3.31 15.36
CA SER A 222 -14.53 -2.15 15.69
C SER A 222 -15.27 -2.36 17.02
N ILE A 223 -15.84 -3.53 17.25
CA ILE A 223 -16.48 -3.86 18.52
C ILE A 223 -15.45 -3.86 19.65
N ASP A 224 -14.25 -4.38 19.41
CA ASP A 224 -13.20 -4.39 20.43
C ASP A 224 -12.72 -2.98 20.78
N ALA A 225 -12.57 -2.09 19.79
CA ALA A 225 -12.28 -0.68 20.06
C ALA A 225 -13.41 -0.01 20.86
N GLY A 226 -14.67 -0.33 20.54
CA GLY A 226 -15.83 0.13 21.30
C GLY A 226 -15.83 -0.33 22.76
N LYS A 227 -15.44 -1.59 23.01
CA LYS A 227 -15.30 -2.13 24.37
C LYS A 227 -14.20 -1.43 25.17
N VAL A 228 -13.04 -1.17 24.53
CA VAL A 228 -11.97 -0.37 25.14
C VAL A 228 -12.49 1.02 25.49
N PHE A 229 -13.16 1.70 24.56
CA PHE A 229 -13.73 3.02 24.81
C PHE A 229 -14.77 3.01 25.95
N ALA A 230 -15.66 2.02 25.99
CA ALA A 230 -16.65 1.85 27.07
C ALA A 230 -15.97 1.67 28.44
N GLN A 231 -14.91 0.86 28.50
CA GLN A 231 -14.12 0.69 29.73
C GLN A 231 -13.46 2.02 30.14
N GLN A 232 -12.87 2.76 29.20
CA GLN A 232 -12.28 4.06 29.50
C GLN A 232 -13.31 5.09 30.00
N LEU A 233 -14.56 5.04 29.52
CA LEU A 233 -15.66 5.85 30.06
C LEU A 233 -16.01 5.47 31.51
N ALA A 234 -16.07 4.16 31.79
CA ALA A 234 -16.32 3.65 33.14
C ALA A 234 -15.21 4.08 34.11
N ASP A 235 -13.96 4.04 33.70
CA ASP A 235 -12.78 4.51 34.47
C ASP A 235 -12.87 6.02 34.76
N GLN A 236 -13.58 6.80 33.92
CA GLN A 236 -13.90 8.21 34.15
C GLN A 236 -15.17 8.40 35.01
N GLY A 237 -15.78 7.32 35.51
CA GLY A 237 -16.99 7.37 36.37
C GLY A 237 -18.29 7.64 35.60
N VAL A 238 -18.37 7.25 34.33
CA VAL A 238 -19.60 7.22 33.54
C VAL A 238 -20.16 5.82 33.52
N THR A 239 -21.46 5.66 33.88
CA THR A 239 -22.14 4.38 33.73
C THR A 239 -22.39 4.11 32.24
N VAL A 240 -21.94 2.95 31.77
CA VAL A 240 -22.23 2.47 30.41
C VAL A 240 -23.31 1.41 30.48
N ASP A 241 -24.43 1.63 29.79
CA ASP A 241 -25.57 0.76 29.78
C ASP A 241 -25.54 -0.28 28.66
N GLY A 242 -25.55 -1.56 29.00
CA GLY A 242 -25.60 -2.67 28.07
C GLY A 242 -24.30 -2.91 27.31
N GLU A 243 -24.40 -3.73 26.28
CA GLU A 243 -23.27 -4.12 25.44
C GLU A 243 -22.99 -3.05 24.36
N VAL A 244 -21.75 -3.02 23.87
CA VAL A 244 -21.38 -2.20 22.71
C VAL A 244 -22.11 -2.71 21.47
N THR A 245 -22.75 -1.80 20.73
CA THR A 245 -23.51 -2.13 19.53
C THR A 245 -22.85 -1.52 18.28
N ARG A 246 -23.18 -2.01 17.09
CA ARG A 246 -22.79 -1.39 15.81
C ARG A 246 -23.97 -0.65 15.20
N GLY A 247 -23.69 0.48 14.56
CA GLY A 247 -24.67 1.25 13.80
C GLY A 247 -24.14 2.61 13.40
N THR A 248 -24.75 3.22 12.42
CA THR A 248 -24.34 4.52 11.87
C THR A 248 -24.77 5.67 12.80
N ALA A 249 -23.90 6.65 12.99
CA ALA A 249 -24.19 7.89 13.67
C ALA A 249 -25.24 8.70 12.90
N SER A 250 -26.12 9.42 13.62
CA SER A 250 -27.09 10.31 12.99
C SER A 250 -26.45 11.63 12.59
N ALA A 251 -26.93 12.22 11.52
CA ALA A 251 -26.54 13.58 11.11
C ALA A 251 -26.92 14.66 12.15
N THR A 252 -27.82 14.32 13.10
CA THR A 252 -28.25 15.22 14.19
C THR A 252 -27.46 15.00 15.48
N ASP A 253 -26.58 13.99 15.55
CA ASP A 253 -25.76 13.73 16.73
C ASP A 253 -24.75 14.87 16.94
N VAL A 254 -24.56 15.23 18.19
CA VAL A 254 -23.72 16.38 18.58
C VAL A 254 -22.25 15.92 18.68
N PRO A 255 -21.31 16.61 18.05
CA PRO A 255 -19.88 16.32 18.22
C PRO A 255 -19.44 16.48 19.69
N VAL A 256 -18.74 15.46 20.21
CA VAL A 256 -18.23 15.45 21.59
C VAL A 256 -16.71 15.59 21.61
N GLY A 257 -16.01 14.90 20.71
CA GLY A 257 -14.57 14.91 20.64
C GLY A 257 -14.03 14.27 19.36
N GLN A 258 -12.76 14.51 19.10
CA GLN A 258 -12.05 13.88 17.99
C GLN A 258 -10.60 13.61 18.34
N HIS A 259 -10.03 12.58 17.73
CA HIS A 259 -8.62 12.27 17.70
C HIS A 259 -8.11 12.34 16.25
N LEU A 260 -6.91 12.88 16.06
CA LEU A 260 -6.23 12.91 14.76
C LEU A 260 -5.06 11.92 14.80
N SER A 261 -5.02 11.01 13.85
CA SER A 261 -3.92 10.05 13.70
C SER A 261 -2.55 10.75 13.58
N PRO A 262 -1.42 10.06 13.71
CA PRO A 262 -0.17 10.49 13.12
C PRO A 262 -0.35 10.86 11.64
N LYS A 263 0.61 11.59 11.06
CA LYS A 263 0.60 11.90 9.63
C LYS A 263 0.67 10.63 8.79
N LEU A 264 0.09 10.65 7.59
CA LEU A 264 0.16 9.52 6.67
C LEU A 264 1.62 9.11 6.40
N SER A 265 2.54 10.07 6.33
CA SER A 265 3.98 9.78 6.22
C SER A 265 4.51 8.84 7.31
N GLU A 266 4.07 9.01 8.57
CA GLU A 266 4.46 8.13 9.68
C GLU A 266 3.79 6.76 9.59
N THR A 267 2.52 6.73 9.18
CA THR A 267 1.78 5.49 8.94
C THR A 267 2.44 4.66 7.83
N ILE A 268 2.85 5.29 6.72
CA ILE A 268 3.56 4.63 5.62
C ILE A 268 4.93 4.10 6.07
N LYS A 269 5.68 4.88 6.86
CA LYS A 269 6.97 4.40 7.41
C LYS A 269 6.78 3.14 8.25
N LYS A 270 5.80 3.11 9.14
CA LYS A 270 5.50 1.92 9.94
C LYS A 270 5.09 0.75 9.06
N MET A 271 4.16 0.97 8.13
CA MET A 271 3.69 -0.06 7.18
C MET A 271 4.84 -0.75 6.44
N LEU A 272 5.79 0.02 5.93
CA LEU A 272 6.92 -0.51 5.17
C LEU A 272 7.97 -1.17 6.07
N LYS A 273 8.29 -0.55 7.23
CA LYS A 273 9.30 -1.02 8.18
C LYS A 273 8.95 -2.38 8.78
N THR A 274 7.71 -2.56 9.19
CA THR A 274 7.22 -3.80 9.82
C THR A 274 6.46 -4.71 8.85
N SER A 275 6.24 -4.25 7.60
CA SER A 275 5.44 -4.94 6.60
C SER A 275 3.98 -5.19 7.01
N ASP A 276 3.37 -4.25 7.74
CA ASP A 276 2.04 -4.37 8.32
C ASP A 276 0.96 -4.49 7.23
N ASN A 277 0.23 -5.61 7.24
CA ASN A 277 -0.81 -5.90 6.25
C ASN A 277 -2.08 -5.09 6.52
N ASP A 278 -2.47 -4.98 7.78
CA ASP A 278 -3.68 -4.26 8.18
C ASP A 278 -3.59 -2.77 7.85
N ILE A 279 -2.43 -2.15 8.08
CA ILE A 279 -2.18 -0.76 7.66
C ILE A 279 -2.30 -0.66 6.14
N ALA A 280 -1.71 -1.60 5.39
CA ALA A 280 -1.72 -1.55 3.93
C ALA A 280 -3.14 -1.64 3.35
N GLU A 281 -3.98 -2.54 3.87
CA GLU A 281 -5.36 -2.67 3.41
C GLU A 281 -6.22 -1.47 3.78
N THR A 282 -6.03 -0.93 4.96
CA THR A 282 -6.74 0.30 5.38
C THR A 282 -6.31 1.49 4.53
N VAL A 283 -5.01 1.66 4.30
CA VAL A 283 -4.47 2.73 3.45
C VAL A 283 -4.97 2.62 2.01
N LEU A 284 -5.07 1.39 1.45
CA LEU A 284 -5.67 1.16 0.13
C LEU A 284 -7.10 1.69 0.06
N ARG A 285 -7.95 1.36 1.06
CA ARG A 285 -9.34 1.81 1.12
C ARG A 285 -9.47 3.32 1.30
N MET A 286 -8.63 3.91 2.16
CA MET A 286 -8.60 5.36 2.35
C MET A 286 -8.13 6.10 1.09
N THR A 287 -7.22 5.50 0.33
CA THR A 287 -6.77 6.02 -0.98
C THR A 287 -7.91 6.00 -2.00
N ALA A 288 -8.72 4.92 -2.02
CA ALA A 288 -9.93 4.87 -2.84
C ALA A 288 -10.89 6.04 -2.52
N LEU A 289 -11.18 6.24 -1.23
CA LEU A 289 -12.04 7.34 -0.78
C LEU A 289 -11.48 8.71 -1.15
N GLY A 290 -10.18 8.93 -0.95
CA GLY A 290 -9.50 10.17 -1.30
C GLY A 290 -9.56 10.49 -2.80
N ALA A 291 -9.67 9.46 -3.65
CA ALA A 291 -9.85 9.58 -5.09
C ALA A 291 -11.33 9.58 -5.53
N GLY A 292 -12.28 9.63 -4.58
CA GLY A 292 -13.72 9.61 -4.86
C GLY A 292 -14.25 8.25 -5.38
N ARG A 293 -13.56 7.15 -5.06
CA ARG A 293 -13.96 5.79 -5.39
C ARG A 293 -14.46 5.03 -4.15
N PRO A 294 -15.26 3.95 -4.31
CA PRO A 294 -15.67 3.11 -3.20
C PRO A 294 -14.48 2.55 -2.41
N ALA A 295 -14.61 2.44 -1.09
CA ALA A 295 -13.60 1.88 -0.19
C ALA A 295 -13.55 0.35 -0.27
N THR A 296 -13.36 -0.20 -1.48
CA THR A 296 -13.24 -1.63 -1.77
C THR A 296 -11.84 -1.97 -2.26
N TYR A 297 -11.52 -3.24 -2.39
CA TYR A 297 -10.27 -3.68 -3.01
C TYR A 297 -10.17 -3.18 -4.45
N GLU A 298 -11.23 -3.35 -5.25
CA GLU A 298 -11.29 -2.93 -6.65
C GLU A 298 -11.16 -1.41 -6.79
N GLY A 299 -11.84 -0.65 -5.91
CA GLY A 299 -11.74 0.80 -5.89
C GLY A 299 -10.31 1.28 -5.62
N GLY A 300 -9.65 0.67 -4.62
CA GLY A 300 -8.29 1.00 -4.24
C GLY A 300 -7.24 0.60 -5.28
N THR A 301 -7.29 -0.64 -5.76
CA THR A 301 -6.34 -1.14 -6.77
C THR A 301 -6.47 -0.42 -8.12
N ALA A 302 -7.69 -0.01 -8.50
CA ALA A 302 -7.88 0.85 -9.65
C ALA A 302 -7.19 2.21 -9.49
N VAL A 303 -7.25 2.83 -8.28
CA VAL A 303 -6.54 4.09 -8.01
C VAL A 303 -5.03 3.89 -8.06
N VAL A 304 -4.51 2.78 -7.49
CA VAL A 304 -3.08 2.46 -7.58
C VAL A 304 -2.63 2.40 -9.04
N ARG A 305 -3.35 1.65 -9.88
CA ARG A 305 -3.06 1.55 -11.31
C ARG A 305 -3.11 2.93 -12.01
N ASP A 306 -4.15 3.72 -11.75
CA ASP A 306 -4.33 5.04 -12.36
C ASP A 306 -3.19 5.99 -11.98
N VAL A 307 -2.80 6.01 -10.69
CA VAL A 307 -1.70 6.86 -10.20
C VAL A 307 -0.37 6.45 -10.83
N LEU A 308 -0.03 5.17 -10.80
CA LEU A 308 1.24 4.69 -11.34
C LEU A 308 1.35 4.95 -12.85
N SER A 309 0.30 4.66 -13.62
CA SER A 309 0.32 4.83 -15.07
C SER A 309 0.21 6.29 -15.51
N HIS A 310 -0.81 7.01 -15.05
CA HIS A 310 -1.11 8.34 -15.59
C HIS A 310 -0.30 9.45 -14.92
N ARG A 311 0.02 9.32 -13.63
CA ARG A 311 0.78 10.34 -12.93
C ARG A 311 2.28 10.19 -13.11
N TYR A 312 2.76 8.94 -13.11
CA TYR A 312 4.19 8.64 -13.10
C TYR A 312 4.69 7.98 -14.39
N GLY A 313 3.82 7.51 -15.26
CA GLY A 313 4.21 6.87 -16.52
C GLY A 313 4.78 5.46 -16.33
N VAL A 314 4.59 4.85 -15.16
CA VAL A 314 5.04 3.48 -14.89
C VAL A 314 4.26 2.51 -15.78
N SER A 315 4.96 1.57 -16.41
CA SER A 315 4.33 0.56 -17.26
C SER A 315 3.42 -0.37 -16.47
N MET A 316 2.19 -0.52 -16.94
CA MET A 316 1.20 -1.48 -16.39
C MET A 316 1.14 -2.78 -17.18
N THR A 317 2.09 -3.03 -18.06
CA THR A 317 2.19 -4.30 -18.79
C THR A 317 2.42 -5.44 -17.80
N ASN A 318 1.56 -6.45 -17.83
CA ASN A 318 1.58 -7.59 -16.92
C ASN A 318 1.43 -7.23 -15.42
N PHE A 319 1.02 -5.99 -15.09
CA PHE A 319 0.77 -5.57 -13.71
C PHE A 319 -0.66 -5.89 -13.31
N GLU A 320 -0.81 -6.67 -12.24
CA GLU A 320 -2.10 -7.02 -11.66
C GLU A 320 -1.98 -7.08 -10.13
N ILE A 321 -2.85 -6.36 -9.42
CA ILE A 321 -2.96 -6.40 -7.96
C ILE A 321 -4.44 -6.46 -7.56
N HIS A 322 -4.70 -7.18 -6.47
CA HIS A 322 -6.05 -7.43 -5.96
C HIS A 322 -6.23 -6.94 -4.52
N ASP A 323 -5.15 -6.54 -3.85
CA ASP A 323 -5.15 -6.02 -2.49
C ASP A 323 -4.12 -4.90 -2.31
N GLY A 324 -3.97 -4.40 -1.07
CA GLY A 324 -2.98 -3.37 -0.74
C GLY A 324 -1.70 -3.90 -0.13
N SER A 325 -1.75 -5.11 0.42
CA SER A 325 -0.67 -5.71 1.21
C SER A 325 0.24 -6.64 0.44
N GLY A 326 -0.27 -7.22 -0.66
CA GLY A 326 0.38 -8.30 -1.39
C GLY A 326 0.20 -9.69 -0.76
N LEU A 327 -0.82 -9.87 0.07
CA LEU A 327 -1.25 -11.18 0.54
C LEU A 327 -1.92 -11.98 -0.57
N SER A 328 -2.44 -11.30 -1.59
CA SER A 328 -3.11 -11.94 -2.71
C SER A 328 -2.17 -12.83 -3.51
N ARG A 329 -2.52 -14.11 -3.59
CA ARG A 329 -1.80 -15.08 -4.43
C ARG A 329 -2.08 -14.90 -5.92
N ALA A 330 -3.05 -14.04 -6.27
CA ALA A 330 -3.37 -13.65 -7.64
C ALA A 330 -2.56 -12.43 -8.12
N ASP A 331 -1.90 -11.69 -7.22
CA ASP A 331 -1.07 -10.56 -7.61
C ASP A 331 0.06 -10.99 -8.55
N ARG A 332 0.32 -10.13 -9.55
CA ARG A 332 1.39 -10.30 -10.54
C ARG A 332 2.02 -8.95 -10.82
N ILE A 333 3.30 -8.80 -10.45
CA ILE A 333 4.06 -7.56 -10.69
C ILE A 333 5.42 -7.92 -11.27
N PRO A 334 5.80 -7.34 -12.44
CA PRO A 334 7.16 -7.46 -12.95
C PRO A 334 8.19 -6.81 -12.01
N ALA A 335 9.38 -7.39 -11.89
CA ALA A 335 10.47 -6.79 -11.13
C ALA A 335 10.80 -5.38 -11.65
N ARG A 336 10.71 -5.16 -12.97
CA ARG A 336 10.84 -3.83 -13.60
C ARG A 336 9.86 -2.83 -13.03
N THR A 337 8.57 -3.17 -12.93
CA THR A 337 7.55 -2.25 -12.40
C THR A 337 7.82 -1.87 -10.95
N VAL A 338 8.31 -2.82 -10.12
CA VAL A 338 8.70 -2.52 -8.74
C VAL A 338 9.93 -1.60 -8.70
N ALA A 339 10.90 -1.83 -9.57
CA ALA A 339 12.08 -0.97 -9.67
C ALA A 339 11.70 0.45 -10.15
N ASP A 340 10.85 0.58 -11.16
CA ASP A 340 10.36 1.88 -11.65
C ASP A 340 9.64 2.65 -10.51
N ILE A 341 8.84 1.99 -9.66
CA ILE A 341 8.20 2.61 -8.49
C ILE A 341 9.26 3.10 -7.48
N LEU A 342 10.29 2.30 -7.21
CA LEU A 342 11.37 2.68 -6.29
C LEU A 342 12.24 3.81 -6.85
N ASP A 343 12.42 3.86 -8.16
CA ASP A 343 13.19 4.92 -8.81
C ASP A 343 12.53 6.30 -8.62
N LEU A 344 11.19 6.38 -8.64
CA LEU A 344 10.44 7.60 -8.31
C LEU A 344 10.83 8.19 -6.94
N VAL A 345 11.22 7.33 -5.99
CA VAL A 345 11.57 7.75 -4.61
C VAL A 345 12.90 8.50 -4.59
N THR A 346 13.78 8.21 -5.53
CA THR A 346 15.09 8.88 -5.67
C THR A 346 15.00 10.15 -6.51
N ASP A 347 13.97 10.32 -7.32
CA ASP A 347 13.77 11.47 -8.20
C ASP A 347 13.53 12.76 -7.38
N PRO A 348 14.37 13.80 -7.56
CA PRO A 348 14.21 15.07 -6.87
C PRO A 348 12.81 15.72 -7.04
N ARG A 349 12.12 15.47 -8.16
CA ARG A 349 10.78 16.00 -8.45
C ARG A 349 9.73 15.48 -7.48
N TYR A 350 9.88 14.26 -6.99
CA TYR A 350 8.91 13.56 -6.15
C TYR A 350 9.38 13.39 -4.70
N ARG A 351 10.62 13.76 -4.40
CA ARG A 351 11.24 13.55 -3.07
C ARG A 351 10.41 14.13 -1.92
N GLY A 352 9.81 15.30 -2.10
CA GLY A 352 8.96 15.91 -1.06
C GLY A 352 7.71 15.10 -0.76
N LEU A 353 7.16 14.42 -1.75
CA LEU A 353 5.94 13.64 -1.68
C LEU A 353 6.20 12.18 -1.22
N LEU A 354 7.25 11.54 -1.77
CA LEU A 354 7.50 10.10 -1.60
C LEU A 354 8.59 9.78 -0.57
N ARG A 355 9.18 10.79 0.08
CA ARG A 355 10.29 10.64 1.05
C ARG A 355 10.01 9.59 2.13
N SER A 356 8.77 9.49 2.61
CA SER A 356 8.41 8.52 3.64
C SER A 356 8.50 7.07 3.18
N ILE A 357 8.56 6.80 1.87
CA ILE A 357 8.86 5.46 1.36
C ILE A 357 10.34 5.14 1.64
N ASP A 358 11.29 6.01 1.24
CA ASP A 358 12.72 5.82 1.52
C ASP A 358 12.99 5.67 3.03
N GLU A 359 12.39 6.54 3.84
CA GLU A 359 12.55 6.52 5.30
C GLU A 359 11.90 5.30 5.96
N GLY A 360 10.88 4.72 5.33
CA GLY A 360 10.14 3.55 5.80
C GLY A 360 10.73 2.22 5.36
N LEU A 361 11.61 2.19 4.35
CA LEU A 361 12.27 0.93 3.99
C LEU A 361 13.09 0.40 5.17
N PRO A 362 12.99 -0.92 5.47
CA PRO A 362 13.95 -1.58 6.35
C PRO A 362 15.39 -1.37 5.90
N VAL A 363 16.31 -1.19 6.84
CA VAL A 363 17.75 -1.13 6.57
C VAL A 363 18.35 -2.48 6.95
N ALA A 364 19.26 -2.99 6.14
CA ALA A 364 19.97 -4.24 6.43
C ALA A 364 20.62 -4.19 7.83
N GLY A 365 20.30 -5.16 8.70
CA GLY A 365 20.76 -5.23 10.07
C GLY A 365 20.02 -4.34 11.08
N GLU A 366 18.97 -3.61 10.67
CA GLU A 366 18.18 -2.74 11.58
C GLU A 366 17.22 -3.58 12.43
N ALA A 367 17.48 -3.64 13.74
CA ALA A 367 16.62 -4.35 14.69
C ALA A 367 15.20 -3.76 14.70
N GLY A 368 14.18 -4.63 14.86
CA GLY A 368 12.77 -4.23 14.85
C GLY A 368 12.21 -3.95 13.44
N SER A 369 12.98 -4.22 12.40
CA SER A 369 12.55 -4.20 11.00
C SER A 369 12.55 -5.60 10.39
N THR A 370 11.97 -5.76 9.20
CA THR A 370 11.98 -7.05 8.50
C THR A 370 13.35 -7.43 7.90
N LEU A 371 14.37 -6.58 8.03
CA LEU A 371 15.77 -6.86 7.70
C LEU A 371 16.66 -6.89 8.95
N GLY A 372 16.06 -7.03 10.13
CA GLY A 372 16.77 -7.14 11.40
C GLY A 372 17.43 -8.51 11.60
N PRO A 373 18.40 -8.58 12.53
CA PRO A 373 19.11 -9.81 12.85
C PRO A 373 18.19 -10.91 13.40
N GLU A 374 17.06 -10.52 14.01
CA GLU A 374 16.03 -11.46 14.50
C GLU A 374 15.37 -12.28 13.39
N TRP A 375 15.53 -11.87 12.13
CA TRP A 375 15.01 -12.55 10.95
C TRP A 375 16.08 -13.29 10.15
N GLY A 376 17.35 -13.35 10.65
CA GLY A 376 18.47 -13.96 9.96
C GLY A 376 18.73 -13.29 8.61
N ARG A 377 18.80 -11.95 8.57
CA ARG A 377 18.97 -11.21 7.34
C ARG A 377 20.34 -10.51 7.30
N PHE A 378 20.99 -10.56 6.13
CA PHE A 378 22.32 -9.96 5.91
C PHE A 378 23.38 -10.44 6.92
N ASP A 379 23.33 -11.70 7.34
CA ASP A 379 24.22 -12.32 8.34
C ASP A 379 25.21 -13.34 7.74
N THR A 380 25.11 -13.58 6.43
CA THR A 380 26.04 -14.48 5.71
C THR A 380 27.32 -13.74 5.27
N PRO A 381 28.43 -14.46 5.00
CA PRO A 381 29.64 -13.85 4.44
C PRO A 381 29.36 -13.03 3.16
N ASP A 382 28.43 -13.49 2.31
CA ASP A 382 28.10 -12.87 1.03
C ASP A 382 27.26 -11.58 1.17
N SER A 383 26.68 -11.30 2.35
CA SER A 383 25.74 -10.21 2.54
C SER A 383 26.06 -9.26 3.71
N GLN A 384 26.80 -9.73 4.73
CA GLN A 384 27.06 -8.97 5.95
C GLN A 384 27.77 -7.61 5.74
N CYS A 385 28.54 -7.49 4.66
CA CYS A 385 29.23 -6.24 4.28
C CYS A 385 28.25 -5.12 3.87
N ALA A 386 26.99 -5.48 3.51
CA ALA A 386 25.96 -4.53 3.13
C ALA A 386 25.07 -4.06 4.31
N VAL A 387 25.36 -4.52 5.53
CA VAL A 387 24.68 -4.06 6.75
C VAL A 387 24.83 -2.53 6.89
N ASN A 388 23.72 -1.85 7.19
CA ASN A 388 23.57 -0.39 7.22
C ASN A 388 23.70 0.32 5.85
N GLN A 389 23.85 -0.41 4.73
CA GLN A 389 24.01 0.17 3.39
C GLN A 389 22.78 -0.05 2.50
N VAL A 390 22.17 -1.23 2.58
CA VAL A 390 21.01 -1.60 1.79
C VAL A 390 19.73 -1.22 2.52
N LYS A 391 18.82 -0.56 1.81
CA LYS A 391 17.44 -0.29 2.23
C LYS A 391 16.51 -1.06 1.32
N ALA A 392 15.67 -1.95 1.85
CA ALA A 392 14.80 -2.74 0.98
C ALA A 392 13.49 -3.16 1.64
N LYS A 393 12.45 -3.28 0.83
CA LYS A 393 11.20 -3.93 1.20
C LYS A 393 11.32 -5.41 0.98
N THR A 394 11.02 -6.19 2.01
CA THR A 394 10.91 -7.65 1.95
C THR A 394 9.52 -8.09 1.46
N GLY A 395 9.46 -9.25 0.84
CA GLY A 395 8.22 -9.96 0.54
C GLY A 395 8.36 -11.44 0.89
N THR A 396 7.38 -12.01 1.57
CA THR A 396 7.35 -13.43 1.90
C THR A 396 5.93 -13.94 1.90
N LEU A 397 5.66 -14.92 1.07
CA LEU A 397 4.48 -15.80 1.10
C LEU A 397 4.95 -17.23 0.86
N THR A 398 4.12 -18.22 1.17
CA THR A 398 4.41 -19.59 0.76
C THR A 398 4.60 -19.64 -0.76
N GLY A 399 5.81 -19.97 -1.21
CA GLY A 399 6.18 -20.04 -2.62
C GLY A 399 6.41 -18.68 -3.29
N ALA A 400 6.71 -17.61 -2.52
CA ALA A 400 7.18 -16.35 -3.07
C ALA A 400 8.08 -15.61 -2.08
N ILE A 401 9.27 -15.23 -2.50
CA ILE A 401 10.22 -14.43 -1.73
C ILE A 401 10.68 -13.27 -2.60
N ALA A 402 10.65 -12.05 -2.06
CA ALA A 402 11.05 -10.86 -2.78
C ALA A 402 11.88 -9.92 -1.91
N LEU A 403 12.79 -9.19 -2.56
CA LEU A 403 13.59 -8.12 -1.97
C LEU A 403 13.79 -7.02 -3.00
N SER A 404 13.26 -5.83 -2.74
CA SER A 404 13.38 -4.70 -3.66
C SER A 404 13.74 -3.42 -2.91
N GLY A 405 14.71 -2.68 -3.40
CA GLY A 405 15.23 -1.57 -2.63
C GLY A 405 16.24 -0.68 -3.34
N LEU A 406 16.98 0.01 -2.50
CA LEU A 406 17.93 1.05 -2.86
C LEU A 406 19.25 0.83 -2.13
N THR A 407 20.37 1.09 -2.81
CA THR A 407 21.69 1.15 -2.19
C THR A 407 22.61 2.10 -2.95
N LYS A 408 23.62 2.63 -2.28
CA LYS A 408 24.70 3.33 -2.95
C LYS A 408 25.79 2.33 -3.33
N ALA A 409 26.13 2.27 -4.62
CA ALA A 409 27.22 1.44 -5.10
C ALA A 409 28.60 2.10 -4.88
N GLU A 410 29.69 1.40 -5.24
CA GLU A 410 31.06 1.89 -5.12
C GLU A 410 31.31 3.23 -5.86
N ASP A 411 30.56 3.49 -6.93
CA ASP A 411 30.61 4.75 -7.68
C ASP A 411 29.93 5.94 -6.98
N GLY A 412 29.38 5.70 -5.75
CA GLY A 412 28.67 6.69 -4.95
C GLY A 412 27.26 7.03 -5.45
N ARG A 413 26.80 6.43 -6.55
CA ARG A 413 25.46 6.64 -7.11
C ARG A 413 24.45 5.68 -6.52
N TRP A 414 23.19 6.11 -6.46
CA TRP A 414 22.09 5.27 -6.08
C TRP A 414 21.78 4.25 -7.16
N LYS A 415 21.62 3.01 -6.75
CA LYS A 415 21.12 1.91 -7.56
C LYS A 415 19.79 1.45 -6.97
N VAL A 416 18.86 1.18 -7.87
CA VAL A 416 17.56 0.58 -7.55
C VAL A 416 17.64 -0.88 -7.97
N PHE A 417 17.09 -1.77 -7.14
CA PHE A 417 16.99 -3.18 -7.48
C PHE A 417 15.64 -3.77 -7.10
N SER A 418 15.24 -4.79 -7.84
CA SER A 418 14.08 -5.63 -7.51
C SER A 418 14.39 -7.07 -7.87
N PHE A 419 14.24 -7.97 -6.90
CA PHE A 419 14.45 -9.40 -7.03
C PHE A 419 13.21 -10.12 -6.50
N ILE A 420 12.58 -10.95 -7.34
CA ILE A 420 11.35 -11.69 -7.02
C ILE A 420 11.57 -13.16 -7.43
N GLU A 421 11.44 -14.06 -6.48
CA GLU A 421 11.48 -15.49 -6.69
C GLU A 421 10.10 -16.08 -6.42
N ASN A 422 9.68 -17.03 -7.26
CA ASN A 422 8.48 -17.82 -7.02
C ASN A 422 8.75 -19.31 -7.22
N GLN A 423 8.16 -20.10 -6.31
CA GLN A 423 8.10 -21.57 -6.39
C GLN A 423 9.45 -22.30 -6.30
N SER A 424 10.49 -21.68 -5.77
CA SER A 424 11.71 -22.41 -5.43
C SER A 424 11.41 -23.58 -4.48
N SER A 425 12.03 -24.71 -4.73
CA SER A 425 11.99 -25.87 -3.85
C SER A 425 13.04 -25.80 -2.73
N ALA A 426 13.87 -24.76 -2.72
CA ALA A 426 14.88 -24.54 -1.68
C ALA A 426 14.24 -24.15 -0.35
N ASP A 427 15.00 -24.27 0.72
CA ASP A 427 14.61 -23.72 2.02
C ASP A 427 14.39 -22.20 1.90
N PRO A 428 13.28 -21.65 2.41
CA PRO A 428 13.03 -20.22 2.33
C PRO A 428 14.13 -19.34 2.93
N ALA A 429 14.88 -19.83 3.94
CA ALA A 429 16.01 -19.09 4.50
C ALA A 429 17.15 -19.01 3.46
N ALA A 430 17.49 -20.11 2.79
CA ALA A 430 18.51 -20.12 1.75
C ALA A 430 18.17 -19.20 0.56
N THR A 431 16.89 -19.12 0.19
CA THR A 431 16.42 -18.18 -0.83
C THR A 431 16.58 -16.73 -0.35
N LYS A 432 16.22 -16.41 0.90
CA LYS A 432 16.41 -15.08 1.49
C LYS A 432 17.88 -14.68 1.52
N ASP A 433 18.76 -15.58 1.97
CA ASP A 433 20.21 -15.35 2.00
C ASP A 433 20.76 -15.07 0.60
N THR A 434 20.26 -15.79 -0.41
CA THR A 434 20.65 -15.56 -1.80
C THR A 434 20.22 -14.18 -2.27
N LEU A 435 18.97 -13.76 -1.97
CA LEU A 435 18.49 -12.39 -2.32
C LEU A 435 19.27 -11.31 -1.59
N ASP A 436 19.65 -11.53 -0.32
CA ASP A 436 20.50 -10.61 0.45
C ASP A 436 21.89 -10.49 -0.20
N GLY A 437 22.47 -11.60 -0.65
CA GLY A 437 23.72 -11.62 -1.42
C GLY A 437 23.63 -10.88 -2.75
N LEU A 438 22.51 -11.00 -3.48
CA LEU A 438 22.29 -10.21 -4.69
C LEU A 438 22.22 -8.71 -4.38
N ALA A 439 21.48 -8.32 -3.33
CA ALA A 439 21.38 -6.92 -2.92
C ALA A 439 22.74 -6.36 -2.44
N ALA A 440 23.51 -7.16 -1.72
CA ALA A 440 24.89 -6.83 -1.32
C ALA A 440 25.81 -6.65 -2.55
N THR A 441 25.63 -7.47 -3.59
CA THR A 441 26.36 -7.34 -4.85
C THR A 441 26.07 -5.99 -5.51
N VAL A 442 24.83 -5.49 -5.49
CA VAL A 442 24.49 -4.16 -6.02
C VAL A 442 25.20 -3.06 -5.24
N ASN A 443 25.39 -3.22 -3.93
CA ASN A 443 26.15 -2.28 -3.10
C ASN A 443 27.65 -2.25 -3.41
N GLY A 444 28.20 -3.33 -3.96
CA GLY A 444 29.63 -3.45 -4.21
C GLY A 444 30.35 -4.39 -3.23
N CYS A 445 29.61 -5.22 -2.51
CA CYS A 445 30.15 -6.28 -1.69
C CYS A 445 30.60 -7.45 -2.57
N TRP A 446 31.91 -7.62 -2.67
CA TRP A 446 32.55 -8.67 -3.48
C TRP A 446 33.22 -9.75 -2.64
N ALA A 447 32.71 -10.10 -1.51
CA ALA A 447 33.32 -11.15 -0.69
C ALA A 447 33.21 -12.53 -1.33
#